data_9390f68892f42ed771b8dd29fa00efad
#
_entry.id   9390f68892f42ed771b8dd29fa00efad
#
_cell.length_a   1.000
_cell.length_b   1.000
_cell.length_c   1.000
_cell.angle_alpha   90.00
_cell.angle_beta   90.00
_cell.angle_gamma   90.00
#
_symmetry.space_group_name_H-M   'P 1'
#
loop_
_entity.id
_entity.type
_entity.pdbx_description
1 polymer ?
#
loop_
_entity_poly.entity_id
_entity_poly.type
_entity_poly.pdbx_seq_one_letter_code
_entity_poly.pdbx_strand_id
1 'polypeptide(L)'
;SSGISLQRAMRSLIFFISFLSVVALFFANTVIPWAEFKSINLRYNIRELKPSMAIVEGAFNEIGDVNMKVAEKYGDEGDKFRDVIIHKKTPKKIGNFTVIKAESGELVNTGDKGLALVLYNGNYYDELQPKDYKERRKKPYLKSYFEKYNINIDLSNFNEVDLNETKYNYSYKMLDIPELNESLDSLSGDLNQDKLNFSNNIISRSGARRLGDGEKEKDTSALKKLDKPKNLSSSKIKSVQSKDTITYEVNTIEEFFDSYDLRQKQQVTNIALGAVRGTLSNIKGKESILKKKASRLNKTEIQLHEKYALAVACFILFFVGAPLGAIIRKGGLGLPMVVAILLF
;
A
#
# COMPACT_ATOMS: atom_id res chain seq x y z
N SER A 1 21.33 5.01 -61.15
CA SER A 1 20.20 4.55 -60.35
C SER A 1 19.91 3.10 -60.74
N SER A 2 20.08 2.16 -59.83
CA SER A 2 19.97 0.71 -60.05
C SER A 2 18.56 0.19 -60.28
N GLY A 3 17.55 1.02 -60.52
CA GLY A 3 16.16 0.64 -60.83
C GLY A 3 15.43 -0.25 -59.81
N ILE A 4 16.00 -0.43 -58.64
CA ILE A 4 15.41 -1.25 -57.58
C ILE A 4 14.30 -0.43 -56.90
N SER A 5 13.06 -0.95 -56.89
CA SER A 5 11.96 -0.27 -56.19
C SER A 5 12.24 -0.20 -54.69
N LEU A 6 11.87 0.91 -54.04
CA LEU A 6 12.02 1.14 -52.62
C LEU A 6 11.40 -0.01 -51.81
N GLN A 7 10.26 -0.53 -52.25
CA GLN A 7 9.59 -1.67 -51.59
C GLN A 7 10.45 -2.94 -51.57
N ARG A 8 11.19 -3.23 -52.63
CA ARG A 8 12.08 -4.39 -52.72
C ARG A 8 13.30 -4.23 -51.80
N ALA A 9 13.87 -3.01 -51.73
CA ALA A 9 14.97 -2.71 -50.81
C ALA A 9 14.56 -2.76 -49.35
N MET A 10 13.34 -2.29 -49.04
CA MET A 10 12.80 -2.26 -47.70
C MET A 10 12.37 -3.65 -47.18
N ARG A 11 12.09 -4.61 -48.06
CA ARG A 11 11.53 -5.91 -47.69
C ARG A 11 12.41 -6.70 -46.67
N SER A 12 13.71 -6.74 -46.92
CA SER A 12 14.66 -7.40 -46.02
C SER A 12 14.76 -6.71 -44.65
N LEU A 13 14.68 -5.37 -44.67
CA LEU A 13 14.69 -4.58 -43.42
C LEU A 13 13.41 -4.76 -42.61
N ILE A 14 12.26 -4.89 -43.30
CA ILE A 14 10.98 -5.18 -42.60
C ILE A 14 11.03 -6.55 -41.94
N PHE A 15 11.57 -7.58 -42.56
CA PHE A 15 11.76 -8.87 -41.92
C PHE A 15 12.67 -8.78 -40.69
N PHE A 16 13.77 -8.06 -40.80
CA PHE A 16 14.70 -7.85 -39.71
C PHE A 16 14.05 -7.12 -38.52
N ILE A 17 13.31 -6.03 -38.76
CA ILE A 17 12.65 -5.29 -37.71
C ILE A 17 11.49 -6.09 -37.07
N SER A 18 10.78 -6.91 -37.89
CA SER A 18 9.77 -7.84 -37.37
C SER A 18 10.38 -8.83 -36.38
N PHE A 19 11.51 -9.42 -36.74
CA PHE A 19 12.26 -10.30 -35.85
C PHE A 19 12.68 -9.58 -34.57
N LEU A 20 13.24 -8.37 -34.70
CA LEU A 20 13.67 -7.55 -33.56
C LEU A 20 12.50 -7.18 -32.64
N SER A 21 11.32 -6.90 -33.20
CA SER A 21 10.11 -6.61 -32.43
C SER A 21 9.63 -7.82 -31.61
N VAL A 22 9.71 -9.03 -32.18
CA VAL A 22 9.40 -10.28 -31.46
C VAL A 22 10.41 -10.51 -30.33
N VAL A 23 11.70 -10.26 -30.59
CA VAL A 23 12.73 -10.32 -29.55
C VAL A 23 12.45 -9.27 -28.45
N ALA A 24 12.09 -8.05 -28.80
CA ALA A 24 11.73 -7.01 -27.84
C ALA A 24 10.53 -7.44 -26.96
N LEU A 25 9.51 -8.05 -27.57
CA LEU A 25 8.37 -8.59 -26.84
C LEU A 25 8.78 -9.71 -25.87
N PHE A 26 9.65 -10.63 -26.32
CA PHE A 26 10.19 -11.68 -25.44
C PHE A 26 10.95 -11.09 -24.24
N PHE A 27 11.80 -10.08 -24.49
CA PHE A 27 12.50 -9.39 -23.39
C PHE A 27 11.54 -8.70 -22.44
N ALA A 28 10.54 -7.99 -22.96
CA ALA A 28 9.53 -7.31 -22.17
C ALA A 28 8.68 -8.28 -21.33
N ASN A 29 8.41 -9.47 -21.86
CA ASN A 29 7.56 -10.45 -21.20
C ASN A 29 8.31 -11.34 -20.19
N THR A 30 9.57 -11.67 -20.46
CA THR A 30 10.29 -12.71 -19.68
C THR A 30 11.51 -12.14 -18.99
N VAL A 31 12.38 -11.44 -19.71
CA VAL A 31 13.68 -11.00 -19.17
C VAL A 31 13.52 -9.86 -18.19
N ILE A 32 12.73 -8.84 -18.54
CA ILE A 32 12.50 -7.67 -17.66
C ILE A 32 11.81 -8.08 -16.34
N PRO A 33 10.70 -8.85 -16.33
CA PRO A 33 10.09 -9.33 -15.09
C PRO A 33 11.05 -10.16 -14.22
N TRP A 34 11.80 -11.06 -14.83
CA TRP A 34 12.80 -11.85 -14.12
C TRP A 34 13.91 -10.98 -13.50
N ALA A 35 14.42 -10.02 -14.27
CA ALA A 35 15.46 -9.10 -13.79
C ALA A 35 14.93 -8.21 -12.64
N GLU A 36 13.70 -7.71 -12.74
CA GLU A 36 13.04 -6.92 -11.68
C GLU A 36 12.85 -7.76 -10.42
N PHE A 37 12.39 -9.01 -10.57
CA PHE A 37 12.26 -9.95 -9.47
C PHE A 37 13.60 -10.18 -8.75
N LYS A 38 14.67 -10.47 -9.48
CA LYS A 38 16.00 -10.65 -8.91
C LYS A 38 16.54 -9.38 -8.26
N SER A 39 16.35 -8.23 -8.92
CA SER A 39 16.81 -6.93 -8.43
C SER A 39 16.13 -6.51 -7.12
N ILE A 40 14.80 -6.70 -7.02
CA ILE A 40 14.06 -6.34 -5.81
C ILE A 40 14.42 -7.27 -4.66
N ASN A 41 14.47 -8.59 -4.90
CA ASN A 41 14.86 -9.55 -3.87
C ASN A 41 16.31 -9.30 -3.40
N LEU A 42 17.24 -9.05 -4.32
CA LEU A 42 18.62 -8.72 -3.96
C LEU A 42 18.70 -7.44 -3.11
N ARG A 43 17.97 -6.37 -3.50
CA ARG A 43 17.92 -5.14 -2.71
C ARG A 43 17.33 -5.37 -1.32
N TYR A 44 16.33 -6.23 -1.22
CA TYR A 44 15.71 -6.60 0.05
C TYR A 44 16.71 -7.36 0.93
N ASN A 45 17.36 -8.38 0.38
CA ASN A 45 18.34 -9.20 1.08
C ASN A 45 19.57 -8.39 1.53
N ILE A 46 20.09 -7.45 0.68
CA ILE A 46 21.17 -6.54 1.06
C ILE A 46 20.75 -5.63 2.24
N ARG A 47 19.51 -5.15 2.25
CA ARG A 47 18.98 -4.33 3.36
C ARG A 47 18.92 -5.11 4.67
N GLU A 48 18.63 -6.41 4.60
CA GLU A 48 18.68 -7.30 5.75
C GLU A 48 20.12 -7.53 6.22
N LEU A 49 21.08 -7.75 5.31
CA LEU A 49 22.49 -8.00 5.63
C LEU A 49 23.23 -6.79 6.21
N LYS A 50 22.92 -5.58 5.72
CA LYS A 50 23.54 -4.32 6.17
C LYS A 50 22.48 -3.28 6.51
N PRO A 51 21.89 -3.35 7.71
CA PRO A 51 20.86 -2.39 8.15
C PRO A 51 21.32 -0.94 8.10
N SER A 52 22.62 -0.65 8.30
CA SER A 52 23.17 0.70 8.17
C SER A 52 22.95 1.32 6.79
N MET A 53 22.99 0.51 5.73
CA MET A 53 22.71 0.98 4.35
C MET A 53 21.25 1.36 4.13
N ALA A 54 20.32 0.75 4.88
CA ALA A 54 18.90 1.03 4.79
C ALA A 54 18.48 2.34 5.48
N ILE A 55 19.33 2.88 6.35
CA ILE A 55 19.06 4.11 7.09
C ILE A 55 19.24 5.31 6.17
N VAL A 56 18.16 6.08 5.97
CA VAL A 56 18.17 7.34 5.22
C VAL A 56 18.23 8.49 6.21
N GLU A 57 19.16 9.41 5.99
CA GLU A 57 19.32 10.62 6.81
C GLU A 57 18.06 11.49 6.77
N GLY A 58 17.71 12.06 7.92
CA GLY A 58 16.56 12.95 8.05
C GLY A 58 15.18 12.28 8.02
N ALA A 59 15.09 10.99 7.69
CA ALA A 59 13.86 10.22 7.63
C ALA A 59 13.75 9.21 8.77
N PHE A 60 12.52 8.81 9.10
CA PHE A 60 12.29 7.68 10.00
C PHE A 60 12.47 6.36 9.26
N ASN A 61 13.33 5.49 9.79
CA ASN A 61 13.66 4.19 9.24
C ASN A 61 13.28 3.11 10.24
N GLU A 62 12.59 2.07 9.77
CA GLU A 62 12.19 0.93 10.59
C GLU A 62 13.29 -0.13 10.57
N ILE A 63 13.81 -0.49 11.74
CA ILE A 63 14.84 -1.52 11.92
C ILE A 63 14.39 -2.43 13.07
N GLY A 64 13.94 -3.64 12.74
CA GLY A 64 13.34 -4.54 13.73
C GLY A 64 12.17 -3.87 14.47
N ASP A 65 12.23 -3.86 15.79
CA ASP A 65 11.17 -3.30 16.65
C ASP A 65 11.30 -1.79 16.91
N VAL A 66 12.27 -1.13 16.29
CA VAL A 66 12.53 0.29 16.50
C VAL A 66 12.34 1.10 15.22
N ASN A 67 11.81 2.31 15.37
CA ASN A 67 11.71 3.28 14.29
C ASN A 67 12.67 4.42 14.61
N MET A 68 13.75 4.51 13.83
CA MET A 68 14.87 5.40 14.10
C MET A 68 15.00 6.50 13.04
N LYS A 69 15.28 7.72 13.50
CA LYS A 69 15.68 8.85 12.67
C LYS A 69 17.06 9.30 13.08
N VAL A 70 17.92 9.55 12.11
CA VAL A 70 19.28 10.12 12.31
C VAL A 70 19.41 11.41 11.50
N ALA A 71 20.11 12.39 12.04
CA ALA A 71 20.36 13.61 11.29
C ALA A 71 21.45 13.40 10.24
N GLU A 72 22.54 12.70 10.60
CA GLU A 72 23.72 12.49 9.76
C GLU A 72 24.30 11.10 10.03
N LYS A 73 24.82 10.47 8.96
CA LYS A 73 25.59 9.22 9.02
C LYS A 73 27.06 9.52 8.75
N TYR A 74 27.95 8.88 9.46
CA TYR A 74 29.39 9.00 9.25
C TYR A 74 30.11 7.67 9.54
N GLY A 75 31.41 7.60 9.31
CA GLY A 75 32.18 6.36 9.33
C GLY A 75 32.28 5.71 7.95
N ASP A 76 33.26 4.84 7.77
CA ASP A 76 33.55 4.22 6.45
C ASP A 76 32.41 3.32 5.95
N GLU A 77 31.65 2.71 6.86
CA GLU A 77 30.52 1.86 6.54
C GLU A 77 29.16 2.56 6.78
N GLY A 78 29.15 3.85 7.18
CA GLY A 78 27.93 4.58 7.51
C GLY A 78 27.19 4.00 8.73
N ASP A 79 27.93 3.44 9.67
CA ASP A 79 27.48 2.74 10.87
C ASP A 79 27.37 3.65 12.10
N LYS A 80 27.89 4.88 12.01
CA LYS A 80 27.86 5.89 13.05
C LYS A 80 26.84 6.98 12.74
N PHE A 81 26.18 7.48 13.76
CA PHE A 81 25.05 8.38 13.63
C PHE A 81 25.18 9.59 14.57
N ARG A 82 24.65 10.73 14.13
CA ARG A 82 24.46 11.95 14.93
C ARG A 82 22.99 12.26 15.09
N ASP A 83 22.63 12.85 16.24
CA ASP A 83 21.25 13.24 16.60
C ASP A 83 20.24 12.12 16.32
N VAL A 84 20.34 11.07 17.12
CA VAL A 84 19.52 9.87 16.98
C VAL A 84 18.23 10.02 17.76
N ILE A 85 17.11 9.82 17.10
CA ILE A 85 15.78 9.75 17.73
C ILE A 85 15.16 8.38 17.43
N ILE A 86 14.76 7.67 18.47
CA ILE A 86 14.21 6.33 18.37
C ILE A 86 12.82 6.29 18.99
N HIS A 87 11.88 5.73 18.26
CA HIS A 87 10.57 5.34 18.75
C HIS A 87 10.52 3.81 18.84
N LYS A 88 10.41 3.28 20.05
CA LYS A 88 10.33 1.84 20.28
C LYS A 88 8.87 1.39 20.21
N LYS A 89 8.58 0.39 19.37
CA LYS A 89 7.28 -0.25 19.32
C LYS A 89 7.08 -1.11 20.56
N THR A 90 5.93 -0.97 21.21
CA THR A 90 5.57 -1.83 22.34
C THR A 90 4.76 -3.01 21.79
N PRO A 91 5.21 -4.25 21.95
CA PRO A 91 4.45 -5.43 21.54
C PRO A 91 3.04 -5.41 22.17
N LYS A 92 2.01 -5.70 21.38
CA LYS A 92 0.59 -5.76 21.80
C LYS A 92 -0.09 -4.43 22.16
N LYS A 93 0.54 -3.27 21.92
CA LYS A 93 -0.09 -1.96 22.16
C LYS A 93 -0.03 -1.11 20.88
N ILE A 94 -1.10 -0.39 20.60
CA ILE A 94 -1.15 0.57 19.49
C ILE A 94 -0.58 1.89 20.01
N GLY A 95 0.60 2.28 19.52
CA GLY A 95 1.27 3.55 19.85
C GLY A 95 2.74 3.38 20.19
N ASN A 96 3.49 4.48 20.07
CA ASN A 96 4.90 4.57 20.45
C ASN A 96 4.99 5.30 21.79
N PHE A 97 5.12 4.55 22.87
CA PHE A 97 5.14 5.10 24.23
C PHE A 97 6.56 5.39 24.72
N THR A 98 7.56 4.81 24.07
CA THR A 98 8.97 4.98 24.43
C THR A 98 9.69 5.77 23.36
N VAL A 99 10.33 6.87 23.75
CA VAL A 99 11.16 7.72 22.90
C VAL A 99 12.54 7.84 23.51
N ILE A 100 13.57 7.60 22.70
CA ILE A 100 14.97 7.73 23.10
C ILE A 100 15.60 8.78 22.19
N LYS A 101 16.27 9.75 22.76
CA LYS A 101 17.05 10.76 22.04
C LYS A 101 18.49 10.70 22.51
N ALA A 102 19.45 10.57 21.58
CA ALA A 102 20.87 10.51 21.85
C ALA A 102 21.65 11.47 20.94
N GLU A 103 22.74 12.00 21.43
CA GLU A 103 23.66 12.88 20.66
C GLU A 103 24.38 12.11 19.56
N SER A 104 24.78 10.87 19.87
CA SER A 104 25.40 9.97 18.89
C SER A 104 25.03 8.52 19.12
N GLY A 105 25.26 7.72 18.11
CA GLY A 105 25.05 6.27 18.16
C GLY A 105 25.89 5.55 17.14
N GLU A 106 26.07 4.26 17.35
CA GLU A 106 26.73 3.37 16.39
C GLU A 106 26.07 2.00 16.33
N LEU A 107 26.09 1.40 15.16
CA LEU A 107 25.67 0.02 14.96
C LEU A 107 26.90 -0.88 15.11
N VAL A 108 26.86 -1.76 16.11
CA VAL A 108 27.95 -2.70 16.39
C VAL A 108 27.46 -4.12 16.14
N ASN A 109 28.19 -4.89 15.36
CA ASN A 109 27.91 -6.30 15.20
C ASN A 109 28.39 -7.06 16.46
N THR A 110 27.48 -7.75 17.13
CA THR A 110 27.74 -8.39 18.42
C THR A 110 28.12 -9.88 18.26
N GLY A 111 28.48 -10.32 17.05
CA GLY A 111 28.81 -11.72 16.76
C GLY A 111 27.62 -12.52 16.22
N ASP A 112 27.61 -13.82 16.38
CA ASP A 112 26.83 -14.81 15.64
C ASP A 112 25.32 -14.53 15.43
N LYS A 113 24.65 -13.65 16.15
CA LYS A 113 23.18 -13.50 16.03
C LYS A 113 22.61 -12.10 16.38
N GLY A 114 23.38 -11.05 16.44
CA GLY A 114 22.83 -9.79 16.88
C GLY A 114 23.52 -8.53 16.37
N LEU A 115 22.72 -7.49 16.19
CA LEU A 115 23.16 -6.13 15.98
C LEU A 115 22.83 -5.34 17.26
N ALA A 116 23.81 -4.66 17.83
CA ALA A 116 23.58 -3.73 18.92
C ALA A 116 23.63 -2.29 18.39
N LEU A 117 22.61 -1.52 18.68
CA LEU A 117 22.63 -0.08 18.54
C LEU A 117 23.07 0.52 19.86
N VAL A 118 24.28 1.03 19.87
CA VAL A 118 24.89 1.68 21.03
C VAL A 118 24.67 3.18 20.92
N LEU A 119 24.01 3.76 21.90
CA LEU A 119 23.70 5.19 21.97
C LEU A 119 24.52 5.84 23.07
N TYR A 120 24.95 7.05 22.82
CA TYR A 120 25.77 7.84 23.75
C TYR A 120 25.10 9.18 24.07
N ASN A 121 25.16 9.57 25.31
CA ASN A 121 24.72 10.87 25.86
C ASN A 121 23.27 11.18 25.46
N GLY A 122 22.31 10.58 26.17
CA GLY A 122 20.95 10.73 25.77
C GLY A 122 19.92 10.72 26.89
N ASN A 123 18.68 10.91 26.48
CA ASN A 123 17.52 10.86 27.35
C ASN A 123 16.57 9.75 26.89
N TYR A 124 16.05 9.02 27.86
CA TYR A 124 15.04 8.01 27.70
C TYR A 124 13.72 8.53 28.24
N TYR A 125 12.67 8.48 27.46
CA TYR A 125 11.32 8.87 27.82
C TYR A 125 10.38 7.68 27.63
N ASP A 126 9.59 7.35 28.66
CA ASP A 126 8.62 6.28 28.59
C ASP A 126 7.29 6.70 29.20
N GLU A 127 6.22 6.64 28.44
CA GLU A 127 4.87 6.88 28.93
C GLU A 127 4.34 5.60 29.58
N LEU A 128 4.26 5.60 30.90
CA LEU A 128 3.77 4.48 31.66
C LEU A 128 2.28 4.26 31.36
N GLN A 129 1.91 3.00 31.16
CA GLN A 129 0.53 2.58 30.85
C GLN A 129 -0.07 1.77 32.00
N PRO A 130 -0.52 2.40 33.10
CA PRO A 130 -1.14 1.71 34.23
C PRO A 130 -2.39 0.95 33.78
N LYS A 131 -2.71 -0.14 34.47
CA LYS A 131 -3.93 -0.91 34.18
C LYS A 131 -5.19 -0.12 34.57
N ASP A 132 -5.13 0.68 35.64
CA ASP A 132 -6.23 1.51 36.07
C ASP A 132 -6.44 2.71 35.16
N TYR A 133 -7.68 2.93 34.74
CA TYR A 133 -8.08 4.05 33.86
C TYR A 133 -7.82 5.41 34.49
N LYS A 134 -8.06 5.57 35.81
CA LYS A 134 -7.87 6.84 36.53
C LYS A 134 -6.38 7.24 36.57
N GLU A 135 -5.49 6.28 36.77
CA GLU A 135 -4.04 6.50 36.77
C GLU A 135 -3.52 6.78 35.34
N ARG A 136 -4.04 6.07 34.33
CA ARG A 136 -3.67 6.28 32.93
C ARG A 136 -4.04 7.69 32.45
N ARG A 137 -5.16 8.23 32.95
CA ARG A 137 -5.59 9.60 32.61
C ARG A 137 -4.61 10.68 33.09
N LYS A 138 -3.81 10.40 34.11
CA LYS A 138 -2.76 11.28 34.62
C LYS A 138 -1.52 11.32 33.73
N LYS A 139 -1.42 10.43 32.72
CA LYS A 139 -0.29 10.26 31.80
C LYS A 139 1.07 10.21 32.52
N PRO A 140 1.26 9.28 33.46
CA PRO A 140 2.51 9.18 34.16
C PRO A 140 3.64 8.81 33.17
N TYR A 141 4.79 9.45 33.31
CA TYR A 141 5.93 9.23 32.44
C TYR A 141 7.21 9.09 33.25
N LEU A 142 8.18 8.35 32.68
CA LEU A 142 9.53 8.23 33.17
C LEU A 142 10.45 9.04 32.26
N LYS A 143 11.36 9.84 32.86
CA LYS A 143 12.47 10.48 32.15
C LYS A 143 13.76 10.07 32.83
N SER A 144 14.72 9.57 32.05
CA SER A 144 16.01 9.12 32.51
C SER A 144 17.10 9.66 31.59
N TYR A 145 18.26 10.02 32.14
CA TYR A 145 19.45 10.33 31.37
C TYR A 145 20.40 9.12 31.37
N PHE A 146 21.09 8.91 30.28
CA PHE A 146 22.11 7.86 30.14
C PHE A 146 23.35 8.37 29.44
N GLU A 147 24.50 7.92 29.87
CA GLU A 147 25.78 8.13 29.16
C GLU A 147 25.96 7.14 28.04
N LYS A 148 25.56 5.87 28.28
CA LYS A 148 25.59 4.80 27.30
C LYS A 148 24.32 3.93 27.42
N TYR A 149 23.67 3.64 26.30
CA TYR A 149 22.49 2.80 26.25
C TYR A 149 22.56 1.84 25.07
N ASN A 150 22.41 0.55 25.32
CA ASN A 150 22.48 -0.49 24.30
C ASN A 150 21.07 -1.01 23.98
N ILE A 151 20.74 -1.01 22.70
CA ILE A 151 19.53 -1.65 22.19
C ILE A 151 19.97 -2.85 21.37
N ASN A 152 19.69 -4.04 21.86
CA ASN A 152 19.93 -5.25 21.09
C ASN A 152 18.79 -5.41 20.09
N ILE A 153 19.15 -5.45 18.82
CA ILE A 153 18.24 -5.73 17.71
C ILE A 153 18.42 -7.20 17.38
N ASP A 154 17.38 -7.98 17.62
CA ASP A 154 17.43 -9.41 17.30
C ASP A 154 17.39 -9.59 15.77
N LEU A 155 18.50 -10.06 15.26
CA LEU A 155 18.70 -10.39 13.85
C LEU A 155 18.72 -11.90 13.63
N SER A 156 18.23 -12.72 14.56
CA SER A 156 18.22 -14.18 14.39
C SER A 156 17.46 -14.62 13.14
N ASN A 157 16.48 -13.83 12.72
CA ASN A 157 15.79 -14.03 11.45
C ASN A 157 16.57 -13.50 10.22
N PHE A 158 17.68 -12.78 10.43
CA PHE A 158 18.49 -12.14 9.38
C PHE A 158 19.79 -12.89 9.07
N ASN A 159 20.26 -13.78 9.96
CA ASN A 159 21.51 -14.50 9.80
C ASN A 159 21.44 -15.68 8.80
N GLU A 160 20.25 -16.08 8.39
CA GLU A 160 20.01 -17.06 7.34
C GLU A 160 19.48 -16.37 6.07
N VAL A 161 19.97 -15.17 5.75
CA VAL A 161 19.57 -14.52 4.51
C VAL A 161 20.21 -15.27 3.35
N ASP A 162 19.49 -16.24 2.82
CA ASP A 162 19.81 -16.81 1.51
C ASP A 162 19.60 -15.70 0.46
N LEU A 163 20.70 -15.26 -0.16
CA LEU A 163 20.63 -14.28 -1.27
C LEU A 163 19.74 -14.74 -2.44
N ASN A 164 19.46 -16.04 -2.49
CA ASN A 164 18.51 -16.62 -3.44
C ASN A 164 17.09 -16.75 -2.89
N GLU A 165 16.86 -16.42 -1.61
CA GLU A 165 15.52 -16.48 -1.04
C GLU A 165 14.60 -15.43 -1.68
N THR A 166 13.48 -15.89 -2.15
CA THR A 166 12.49 -15.09 -2.88
C THR A 166 11.35 -14.70 -1.94
N LYS A 167 11.63 -13.76 -1.03
CA LYS A 167 10.63 -13.26 -0.06
C LYS A 167 9.59 -12.34 -0.68
N TYR A 168 9.93 -11.70 -1.79
CA TYR A 168 9.11 -10.66 -2.40
C TYR A 168 8.68 -11.06 -3.82
N ASN A 169 7.40 -11.38 -3.97
CA ASN A 169 6.80 -11.77 -5.24
C ASN A 169 5.51 -10.98 -5.61
N TYR A 170 5.26 -9.83 -4.96
CA TYR A 170 3.98 -9.12 -5.05
C TYR A 170 3.97 -7.87 -5.94
N SER A 171 5.02 -7.66 -6.73
CA SER A 171 5.07 -6.48 -7.61
C SER A 171 4.48 -6.80 -8.99
N TYR A 172 3.57 -5.96 -9.48
CA TYR A 172 3.03 -6.06 -10.84
C TYR A 172 4.11 -5.99 -11.94
N LYS A 173 5.28 -5.43 -11.63
CA LYS A 173 6.43 -5.36 -12.55
C LYS A 173 7.16 -6.69 -12.76
N MET A 174 6.96 -7.64 -11.86
CA MET A 174 7.58 -8.97 -11.90
C MET A 174 6.74 -9.98 -12.68
N LEU A 175 5.50 -9.63 -13.01
CA LEU A 175 4.55 -10.53 -13.65
C LEU A 175 4.74 -10.56 -15.16
N ASP A 176 4.56 -11.73 -15.76
CA ASP A 176 4.48 -11.88 -17.21
C ASP A 176 3.07 -11.52 -17.75
N ILE A 177 2.84 -11.63 -19.07
CA ILE A 177 1.54 -11.26 -19.67
C ILE A 177 0.39 -12.14 -19.16
N PRO A 178 0.49 -13.48 -19.10
CA PRO A 178 -0.52 -14.34 -18.50
C PRO A 178 -0.85 -13.98 -17.06
N GLU A 179 0.18 -13.84 -16.22
CA GLU A 179 0.05 -13.49 -14.80
C GLU A 179 -0.57 -12.09 -14.59
N LEU A 180 -0.22 -11.12 -15.45
CA LEU A 180 -0.83 -9.79 -15.43
C LEU A 180 -2.32 -9.85 -15.74
N ASN A 181 -2.75 -10.65 -16.74
CA ASN A 181 -4.17 -10.81 -17.06
C ASN A 181 -4.93 -11.46 -15.89
N GLU A 182 -4.41 -12.54 -15.32
CA GLU A 182 -5.01 -13.18 -14.15
C GLU A 182 -5.11 -12.20 -12.95
N SER A 183 -4.04 -11.44 -12.72
CA SER A 183 -4.03 -10.41 -11.67
C SER A 183 -5.05 -9.30 -11.92
N LEU A 184 -5.23 -8.86 -13.17
CA LEU A 184 -6.24 -7.87 -13.56
C LEU A 184 -7.65 -8.38 -13.33
N ASP A 185 -7.96 -9.61 -13.72
CA ASP A 185 -9.27 -10.23 -13.51
C ASP A 185 -9.58 -10.34 -12.01
N SER A 186 -8.62 -10.81 -11.21
CA SER A 186 -8.76 -10.90 -9.76
C SER A 186 -8.95 -9.52 -9.12
N LEU A 187 -8.09 -8.54 -9.43
CA LEU A 187 -8.16 -7.19 -8.86
C LEU A 187 -9.44 -6.45 -9.26
N SER A 188 -9.91 -6.64 -10.49
CA SER A 188 -11.15 -6.03 -10.97
C SER A 188 -12.38 -6.63 -10.27
N GLY A 189 -12.40 -7.95 -10.11
CA GLY A 189 -13.40 -8.67 -9.35
C GLY A 189 -13.48 -8.21 -7.90
N ASP A 190 -12.35 -8.17 -7.22
CA ASP A 190 -12.23 -7.69 -5.84
C ASP A 190 -12.68 -6.24 -5.67
N LEU A 191 -12.29 -5.36 -6.60
CA LEU A 191 -12.68 -3.95 -6.56
C LEU A 191 -14.20 -3.79 -6.74
N ASN A 192 -14.79 -4.54 -7.66
CA ASN A 192 -16.24 -4.52 -7.90
C ASN A 192 -17.00 -5.07 -6.70
N GLN A 193 -16.52 -6.18 -6.11
CA GLN A 193 -17.12 -6.75 -4.91
C GLN A 193 -17.04 -5.78 -3.73
N ASP A 194 -15.90 -5.10 -3.54
CA ASP A 194 -15.75 -4.09 -2.50
C ASP A 194 -16.67 -2.89 -2.70
N LYS A 195 -16.88 -2.43 -3.95
CA LYS A 195 -17.83 -1.38 -4.29
C LYS A 195 -19.26 -1.78 -3.95
N LEU A 196 -19.66 -3.01 -4.31
CA LEU A 196 -20.99 -3.55 -4.00
C LEU A 196 -21.21 -3.68 -2.49
N ASN A 197 -20.23 -4.24 -1.77
CA ASN A 197 -20.27 -4.37 -0.32
C ASN A 197 -20.36 -3.01 0.37
N PHE A 198 -19.61 -2.03 -0.13
CA PHE A 198 -19.66 -0.67 0.40
C PHE A 198 -21.01 -0.01 0.14
N SER A 199 -21.55 -0.13 -1.08
CA SER A 199 -22.88 0.38 -1.43
C SER A 199 -23.96 -0.22 -0.52
N ASN A 200 -23.97 -1.54 -0.37
CA ASN A 200 -24.92 -2.23 0.50
C ASN A 200 -24.78 -1.81 1.98
N ASN A 201 -23.55 -1.58 2.45
CA ASN A 201 -23.32 -1.10 3.81
C ASN A 201 -23.86 0.31 4.02
N ILE A 202 -23.68 1.22 3.07
CA ILE A 202 -24.23 2.58 3.14
C ILE A 202 -25.76 2.56 3.11
N ILE A 203 -26.37 1.80 2.20
CA ILE A 203 -27.82 1.65 2.11
C ILE A 203 -28.39 1.09 3.42
N SER A 204 -27.76 0.09 4.02
CA SER A 204 -28.20 -0.49 5.30
C SER A 204 -28.08 0.50 6.46
N ARG A 205 -27.04 1.35 6.48
CA ARG A 205 -26.82 2.37 7.53
C ARG A 205 -27.71 3.59 7.38
N SER A 206 -28.02 3.96 6.13
CA SER A 206 -28.91 5.12 5.85
C SER A 206 -30.37 4.87 6.21
N GLY A 207 -30.75 3.63 6.49
CA GLY A 207 -32.14 3.26 6.71
C GLY A 207 -32.99 3.24 5.42
N ALA A 208 -32.40 3.56 4.28
CA ALA A 208 -33.12 3.63 2.99
C ALA A 208 -33.81 2.31 2.62
N ARG A 209 -33.30 1.17 3.10
CA ARG A 209 -33.89 -0.15 2.89
C ARG A 209 -35.24 -0.31 3.64
N ARG A 210 -35.45 0.39 4.75
CA ARG A 210 -36.70 0.37 5.51
C ARG A 210 -37.81 1.22 4.87
N LEU A 211 -37.42 2.20 4.07
CA LEU A 211 -38.37 3.09 3.37
C LEU A 211 -38.84 2.51 2.02
N GLY A 212 -38.10 1.52 1.47
CA GLY A 212 -38.39 0.90 0.18
C GLY A 212 -39.09 -0.46 0.24
N ASP A 213 -39.16 -1.11 1.42
CA ASP A 213 -39.71 -2.46 1.58
C ASP A 213 -41.26 -2.51 1.61
N GLY A 214 -41.94 -1.41 1.27
CA GLY A 214 -43.39 -1.37 1.10
C GLY A 214 -43.91 -2.10 -0.15
N GLU A 215 -43.05 -2.40 -1.13
CA GLU A 215 -43.43 -3.13 -2.36
C GLU A 215 -42.23 -3.85 -2.95
N LYS A 216 -42.06 -5.13 -2.64
CA LYS A 216 -41.53 -6.24 -3.48
C LYS A 216 -40.89 -7.33 -2.62
N GLU A 217 -41.72 -8.09 -2.01
CA GLU A 217 -41.37 -9.46 -1.63
C GLU A 217 -41.58 -10.35 -2.88
N LYS A 218 -40.53 -10.50 -3.71
CA LYS A 218 -40.39 -11.65 -4.64
C LYS A 218 -39.03 -11.53 -5.35
N ASP A 219 -38.10 -12.38 -4.97
CA ASP A 219 -36.94 -12.98 -5.61
C ASP A 219 -35.70 -12.98 -4.74
N THR A 220 -35.73 -13.72 -3.65
CA THR A 220 -34.54 -14.12 -2.89
C THR A 220 -34.40 -15.64 -2.78
N SER A 221 -34.77 -16.38 -3.83
CA SER A 221 -34.58 -17.84 -3.86
C SER A 221 -33.20 -18.30 -4.38
N ALA A 222 -32.31 -17.39 -4.81
CA ALA A 222 -31.00 -17.74 -5.39
C ALA A 222 -29.77 -17.58 -4.44
N LEU A 223 -29.95 -17.07 -3.21
CA LEU A 223 -28.83 -16.85 -2.26
C LEU A 223 -28.82 -17.77 -1.05
N LYS A 224 -29.50 -18.92 -1.15
CA LYS A 224 -29.50 -19.93 -0.09
C LYS A 224 -28.59 -21.09 -0.44
N LYS A 225 -27.26 -20.87 -0.49
CA LYS A 225 -26.21 -21.91 -0.33
C LYS A 225 -24.86 -21.23 -0.12
N LEU A 226 -24.62 -20.71 1.10
CA LEU A 226 -23.28 -20.53 1.64
C LEU A 226 -23.35 -20.94 3.11
N ASP A 227 -22.54 -21.93 3.43
CA ASP A 227 -22.49 -22.59 4.73
C ASP A 227 -22.31 -21.60 5.88
N LYS A 228 -23.14 -21.79 6.91
CA LYS A 228 -23.01 -21.10 8.19
C LYS A 228 -21.77 -21.62 8.92
N PRO A 229 -20.86 -20.76 9.42
CA PRO A 229 -19.87 -21.17 10.41
C PRO A 229 -20.60 -21.54 11.71
N LYS A 230 -20.38 -22.76 12.17
CA LYS A 230 -20.81 -23.26 13.47
C LYS A 230 -20.05 -22.56 14.59
N ASN A 231 -20.78 -22.23 15.66
CA ASN A 231 -20.36 -21.87 17.00
C ASN A 231 -19.98 -20.41 17.28
N LEU A 232 -21.00 -19.62 17.62
CA LEU A 232 -20.91 -18.67 18.72
C LEU A 232 -22.09 -18.92 19.67
N SER A 233 -21.77 -19.24 20.91
CA SER A 233 -22.72 -19.53 21.97
C SER A 233 -23.63 -18.32 22.21
N SER A 234 -24.92 -18.52 22.01
CA SER A 234 -25.95 -17.54 22.34
C SER A 234 -26.11 -17.44 23.86
N SER A 235 -25.57 -16.35 24.43
CA SER A 235 -26.05 -15.91 25.74
C SER A 235 -27.53 -15.50 25.62
N LYS A 236 -28.40 -16.18 26.36
CA LYS A 236 -29.81 -15.89 26.45
C LYS A 236 -30.03 -14.44 26.89
N ILE A 237 -30.32 -13.56 25.97
CA ILE A 237 -30.97 -12.28 26.31
C ILE A 237 -32.45 -12.62 26.57
N LYS A 238 -32.83 -12.60 27.86
CA LYS A 238 -34.22 -12.62 28.23
C LYS A 238 -34.91 -11.40 27.61
N SER A 239 -35.81 -11.62 26.69
CA SER A 239 -36.73 -10.59 26.23
C SER A 239 -37.61 -10.16 27.40
N VAL A 240 -37.39 -8.97 27.91
CA VAL A 240 -38.34 -8.30 28.80
C VAL A 240 -39.49 -7.88 27.89
N GLN A 241 -40.59 -8.60 27.97
CA GLN A 241 -41.87 -8.15 27.45
C GLN A 241 -42.32 -6.94 28.27
N SER A 242 -42.10 -5.73 27.82
CA SER A 242 -42.79 -4.55 28.32
C SER A 242 -44.20 -4.55 27.70
N LYS A 243 -45.18 -4.89 28.52
CA LYS A 243 -46.57 -4.49 28.34
C LYS A 243 -46.62 -2.96 28.35
N ASP A 244 -47.28 -2.40 27.39
CA ASP A 244 -47.58 -1.00 27.10
C ASP A 244 -46.73 -0.42 25.94
N THR A 245 -47.00 -0.92 24.74
CA THR A 245 -46.66 -0.21 23.51
C THR A 245 -47.72 0.86 23.30
N ILE A 246 -47.47 2.09 23.72
CA ILE A 246 -48.28 3.24 23.36
C ILE A 246 -47.96 3.54 21.88
N THR A 247 -48.87 3.20 20.99
CA THR A 247 -48.74 3.51 19.57
C THR A 247 -49.14 4.98 19.38
N TYR A 248 -48.13 5.86 19.20
CA TYR A 248 -48.37 7.23 18.76
C TYR A 248 -48.41 7.24 17.24
N GLU A 249 -49.53 7.64 16.63
CA GLU A 249 -49.57 8.02 15.22
C GLU A 249 -48.86 9.40 15.08
N VAL A 250 -47.61 9.41 14.71
CA VAL A 250 -46.83 10.61 14.48
C VAL A 250 -46.76 10.80 12.96
N ASN A 251 -47.38 11.87 12.47
CA ASN A 251 -47.48 12.14 11.03
C ASN A 251 -46.29 12.96 10.50
N THR A 252 -45.56 13.67 11.38
CA THR A 252 -44.42 14.51 10.99
C THR A 252 -43.21 14.30 11.92
N ILE A 253 -41.99 14.51 11.41
CA ILE A 253 -40.74 14.42 12.18
C ILE A 253 -40.75 15.48 13.32
N GLU A 254 -41.37 16.65 13.08
CA GLU A 254 -41.44 17.71 14.04
C GLU A 254 -42.33 17.31 15.24
N GLU A 255 -43.52 16.75 15.01
CA GLU A 255 -44.40 16.24 16.07
C GLU A 255 -43.72 15.15 16.91
N PHE A 256 -42.96 14.23 16.23
CA PHE A 256 -42.18 13.21 16.93
C PHE A 256 -41.11 13.85 17.83
N PHE A 257 -40.41 14.86 17.32
CA PHE A 257 -39.35 15.56 18.08
C PHE A 257 -39.94 16.36 19.26
N ASP A 258 -41.11 16.94 19.10
CA ASP A 258 -41.76 17.72 20.13
C ASP A 258 -42.36 16.90 21.28
N SER A 259 -42.62 15.63 21.05
CA SER A 259 -43.05 14.68 22.08
C SER A 259 -41.97 14.37 23.15
N TYR A 260 -40.71 14.71 22.90
CA TYR A 260 -39.60 14.45 23.80
C TYR A 260 -39.28 15.61 24.74
N ASP A 261 -38.90 15.30 25.99
CA ASP A 261 -38.34 16.28 26.93
C ASP A 261 -36.98 16.81 26.45
N LEU A 262 -36.55 17.96 26.92
CA LEU A 262 -35.32 18.64 26.51
C LEU A 262 -34.08 17.75 26.60
N ARG A 263 -33.97 16.93 27.66
CA ARG A 263 -32.88 15.98 27.83
C ARG A 263 -32.90 14.84 26.78
N GLN A 264 -34.09 14.34 26.48
CA GLN A 264 -34.30 13.31 25.46
C GLN A 264 -34.00 13.87 24.06
N LYS A 265 -34.43 15.10 23.74
CA LYS A 265 -34.08 15.81 22.51
C LYS A 265 -32.57 15.91 22.32
N GLN A 266 -31.84 16.32 23.37
CA GLN A 266 -30.38 16.37 23.34
C GLN A 266 -29.76 14.98 23.13
N GLN A 267 -30.27 13.94 23.77
CA GLN A 267 -29.76 12.57 23.63
C GLN A 267 -29.98 12.04 22.21
N VAL A 268 -31.19 12.20 21.65
CA VAL A 268 -31.51 11.80 20.28
C VAL A 268 -30.61 12.51 19.27
N THR A 269 -30.45 13.83 19.45
CA THR A 269 -29.59 14.66 18.58
C THR A 269 -28.12 14.19 18.64
N ASN A 270 -27.60 13.90 19.85
CA ASN A 270 -26.24 13.41 20.03
C ASN A 270 -26.03 12.02 19.39
N ILE A 271 -27.01 11.12 19.52
CA ILE A 271 -26.98 9.81 18.88
C ILE A 271 -26.98 9.95 17.36
N ALA A 272 -27.87 10.80 16.82
CA ALA A 272 -27.95 11.07 15.38
C ALA A 272 -26.66 11.67 14.84
N LEU A 273 -26.10 12.66 15.56
CA LEU A 273 -24.81 13.28 15.20
C LEU A 273 -23.66 12.27 15.26
N GLY A 274 -23.65 11.42 16.27
CA GLY A 274 -22.69 10.32 16.39
C GLY A 274 -22.77 9.33 15.22
N ALA A 275 -23.98 8.94 14.82
CA ALA A 275 -24.22 8.06 13.69
C ALA A 275 -23.76 8.67 12.36
N VAL A 276 -24.06 9.96 12.12
CA VAL A 276 -23.63 10.69 10.92
C VAL A 276 -22.10 10.82 10.88
N ARG A 277 -21.47 11.22 11.99
CA ARG A 277 -19.99 11.30 12.07
C ARG A 277 -19.34 9.96 11.86
N GLY A 278 -19.87 8.90 12.43
CA GLY A 278 -19.38 7.52 12.22
C GLY A 278 -19.50 7.07 10.78
N THR A 279 -20.62 7.39 10.12
CA THR A 279 -20.83 7.09 8.70
C THR A 279 -19.88 7.89 7.82
N LEU A 280 -19.68 9.18 8.08
CA LEU A 280 -18.74 10.02 7.33
C LEU A 280 -17.29 9.51 7.46
N SER A 281 -16.88 9.14 8.67
CA SER A 281 -15.55 8.55 8.91
C SER A 281 -15.36 7.23 8.14
N ASN A 282 -16.39 6.38 8.11
CA ASN A 282 -16.38 5.12 7.36
C ASN A 282 -16.26 5.38 5.85
N ILE A 283 -17.03 6.35 5.32
CA ILE A 283 -16.96 6.73 3.90
C ILE A 283 -15.56 7.20 3.54
N LYS A 284 -14.96 8.13 4.31
CA LYS A 284 -13.59 8.61 4.06
C LYS A 284 -12.55 7.50 4.11
N GLY A 285 -12.66 6.59 5.09
CA GLY A 285 -11.76 5.44 5.22
C GLY A 285 -11.86 4.50 4.02
N LYS A 286 -13.09 4.16 3.60
CA LYS A 286 -13.33 3.28 2.45
C LYS A 286 -12.94 3.93 1.12
N GLU A 287 -13.16 5.23 0.96
CA GLU A 287 -12.70 5.98 -0.21
C GLU A 287 -11.19 5.83 -0.41
N SER A 288 -10.40 6.00 0.66
CA SER A 288 -8.94 5.83 0.60
C SER A 288 -8.54 4.41 0.18
N ILE A 289 -9.21 3.38 0.72
CA ILE A 289 -8.95 1.99 0.39
C ILE A 289 -9.29 1.70 -1.08
N LEU A 290 -10.47 2.12 -1.53
CA LEU A 290 -10.91 1.92 -2.90
C LEU A 290 -10.02 2.65 -3.91
N LYS A 291 -9.57 3.88 -3.59
CA LYS A 291 -8.59 4.62 -4.41
C LYS A 291 -7.27 3.88 -4.53
N LYS A 292 -6.76 3.30 -3.43
CA LYS A 292 -5.52 2.49 -3.46
C LYS A 292 -5.69 1.23 -4.32
N LYS A 293 -6.82 0.53 -4.20
CA LYS A 293 -7.12 -0.65 -5.04
C LYS A 293 -7.24 -0.29 -6.51
N ALA A 294 -7.97 0.78 -6.83
CA ALA A 294 -8.09 1.28 -8.20
C ALA A 294 -6.72 1.71 -8.78
N SER A 295 -5.89 2.39 -7.99
CA SER A 295 -4.53 2.75 -8.41
C SER A 295 -3.66 1.52 -8.69
N ARG A 296 -3.81 0.46 -7.90
CA ARG A 296 -3.09 -0.81 -8.14
C ARG A 296 -3.56 -1.46 -9.43
N LEU A 297 -4.88 -1.54 -9.66
CA LEU A 297 -5.46 -2.05 -10.89
C LEU A 297 -4.90 -1.30 -12.11
N ASN A 298 -4.98 0.04 -12.12
CA ASN A 298 -4.50 0.87 -13.22
C ASN A 298 -2.99 0.68 -13.49
N LYS A 299 -2.18 0.54 -12.43
CA LYS A 299 -0.73 0.28 -12.58
C LYS A 299 -0.46 -1.08 -13.22
N THR A 300 -1.24 -2.10 -12.87
CA THR A 300 -1.14 -3.44 -13.46
C THR A 300 -1.55 -3.40 -14.94
N GLU A 301 -2.61 -2.67 -15.28
CA GLU A 301 -3.08 -2.47 -16.64
C GLU A 301 -2.06 -1.71 -17.51
N ILE A 302 -1.50 -0.62 -16.98
CA ILE A 302 -0.42 0.13 -17.64
C ILE A 302 0.77 -0.79 -17.93
N GLN A 303 1.19 -1.60 -16.96
CA GLN A 303 2.30 -2.54 -17.13
C GLN A 303 2.05 -3.56 -18.24
N LEU A 304 0.81 -4.04 -18.37
CA LEU A 304 0.42 -4.94 -19.46
C LEU A 304 0.55 -4.24 -20.83
N HIS A 305 0.02 -3.02 -20.93
CA HIS A 305 0.10 -2.25 -22.18
C HIS A 305 1.53 -1.82 -22.53
N GLU A 306 2.37 -1.49 -21.56
CA GLU A 306 3.78 -1.16 -21.78
C GLU A 306 4.54 -2.30 -22.47
N LYS A 307 4.25 -3.56 -22.14
CA LYS A 307 4.91 -4.71 -22.80
C LYS A 307 4.60 -4.78 -24.30
N TYR A 308 3.35 -4.54 -24.67
CA TYR A 308 2.97 -4.49 -26.08
C TYR A 308 3.48 -3.23 -26.77
N ALA A 309 3.38 -2.09 -26.09
CA ALA A 309 3.83 -0.82 -26.62
C ALA A 309 5.32 -0.83 -26.99
N LEU A 310 6.18 -1.49 -26.21
CA LEU A 310 7.60 -1.62 -26.51
C LEU A 310 7.85 -2.33 -27.85
N ALA A 311 7.12 -3.42 -28.11
CA ALA A 311 7.25 -4.15 -29.37
C ALA A 311 6.75 -3.34 -30.56
N VAL A 312 5.61 -2.65 -30.42
CA VAL A 312 5.03 -1.80 -31.47
C VAL A 312 5.89 -0.58 -31.72
N ALA A 313 6.49 0.00 -30.68
CA ALA A 313 7.39 1.15 -30.81
C ALA A 313 8.59 0.84 -31.71
N CYS A 314 9.14 -0.37 -31.66
CA CYS A 314 10.21 -0.81 -32.56
C CYS A 314 9.80 -0.68 -34.02
N PHE A 315 8.57 -1.08 -34.37
CA PHE A 315 8.03 -0.91 -35.74
C PHE A 315 7.85 0.56 -36.12
N ILE A 316 7.21 1.32 -35.26
CA ILE A 316 6.90 2.74 -35.54
C ILE A 316 8.20 3.51 -35.77
N LEU A 317 9.18 3.34 -34.86
CA LEU A 317 10.47 4.03 -34.98
C LEU A 317 11.21 3.65 -36.23
N PHE A 318 11.15 2.41 -36.69
CA PHE A 318 11.74 1.99 -37.96
C PHE A 318 11.06 2.66 -39.12
N PHE A 319 9.72 2.65 -39.20
CA PHE A 319 8.99 3.26 -40.33
C PHE A 319 9.11 4.79 -40.39
N VAL A 320 9.37 5.43 -39.25
CA VAL A 320 9.69 6.87 -39.19
C VAL A 320 11.15 7.09 -39.55
N GLY A 321 12.07 6.32 -39.02
CA GLY A 321 13.52 6.50 -39.22
C GLY A 321 14.02 6.15 -40.59
N ALA A 322 13.50 5.10 -41.23
CA ALA A 322 13.99 4.66 -42.56
C ALA A 322 13.69 5.68 -43.68
N PRO A 323 12.47 6.24 -43.84
CA PRO A 323 12.21 7.30 -44.79
C PRO A 323 12.98 8.59 -44.47
N LEU A 324 13.08 8.94 -43.19
CA LEU A 324 13.82 10.12 -42.74
C LEU A 324 15.31 10.01 -43.09
N GLY A 325 15.92 8.86 -42.87
CA GLY A 325 17.30 8.57 -43.26
C GLY A 325 17.53 8.64 -44.78
N ALA A 326 16.52 8.25 -45.58
CA ALA A 326 16.58 8.34 -47.04
C ALA A 326 16.50 9.79 -47.56
N ILE A 327 15.74 10.66 -46.90
CA ILE A 327 15.58 12.08 -47.24
C ILE A 327 16.86 12.87 -46.90
N ILE A 328 17.53 12.53 -45.81
CA ILE A 328 18.72 13.23 -45.32
C ILE A 328 20.00 12.76 -46.05
N ARG A 329 19.95 12.65 -47.35
CA ARG A 329 21.02 12.10 -48.22
C ARG A 329 22.35 12.88 -48.21
N LYS A 330 22.41 14.11 -47.69
CA LYS A 330 23.57 15.01 -47.71
C LYS A 330 23.82 15.78 -46.42
N GLY A 331 23.11 15.53 -45.35
CA GLY A 331 23.29 16.21 -44.07
C GLY A 331 24.07 15.33 -43.10
N GLY A 332 25.03 15.90 -42.40
CA GLY A 332 25.75 15.21 -41.33
C GLY A 332 24.81 14.71 -40.18
N LEU A 333 25.34 13.96 -39.24
CA LEU A 333 24.62 13.34 -38.12
C LEU A 333 23.73 14.28 -37.27
N GLY A 334 23.89 15.61 -37.40
CA GLY A 334 23.17 16.60 -36.59
C GLY A 334 21.66 16.65 -36.83
N LEU A 335 21.21 16.56 -38.08
CA LEU A 335 19.79 16.71 -38.43
C LEU A 335 18.95 15.47 -38.03
N PRO A 336 19.40 14.22 -38.20
CA PRO A 336 18.74 13.05 -37.64
C PRO A 336 18.64 13.08 -36.10
N MET A 337 19.68 13.60 -35.45
CA MET A 337 19.71 13.69 -34.00
C MET A 337 18.69 14.71 -33.46
N VAL A 338 18.58 15.88 -34.12
CA VAL A 338 17.58 16.90 -33.77
C VAL A 338 16.16 16.37 -33.97
N VAL A 339 15.90 15.66 -35.05
CA VAL A 339 14.57 15.08 -35.32
C VAL A 339 14.25 13.95 -34.33
N ALA A 340 15.23 13.12 -33.97
CA ALA A 340 15.04 12.11 -32.97
C ALA A 340 14.69 12.72 -31.58
N ILE A 341 15.36 13.79 -31.17
CA ILE A 341 15.08 14.53 -29.94
C ILE A 341 13.69 15.19 -29.95
N LEU A 342 13.24 15.67 -31.14
CA LEU A 342 11.91 16.27 -31.28
C LEU A 342 10.76 15.24 -31.26
N LEU A 343 11.04 13.98 -31.64
CA LEU A 343 10.05 12.90 -31.69
C LEU A 343 9.96 12.13 -30.33
N PHE A 344 10.97 12.26 -29.51
CA PHE A 344 11.03 11.68 -28.15
C PHE A 344 10.81 12.73 -27.07
#